data_14d5b491182d25845a3e3502bb0fc4a8
#
_entry.id   14d5b491182d25845a3e3502bb0fc4a8
#
_cell.length_a   1.000
_cell.length_b   1.000
_cell.length_c   1.000
_cell.angle_alpha   90.00
_cell.angle_beta   90.00
_cell.angle_gamma   90.00
#
_symmetry.space_group_name_H-M   'P 1'
#
loop_
_entity.id
_entity.type
_entity.pdbx_description
1 polymer ?
#
loop_
_entity_poly.entity_id
_entity_poly.type
_entity_poly.pdbx_seq_one_letter_code
_entity_poly.pdbx_strand_id
1 'polypeptide(L)'
;MEQELAYSFHLGSDKNKSKVAKKTAKGNVSGTTSLSNNAIQNANDLSRANKHNLRDYDNQRELITTIYGTNDIVEDVKQVYLDEFEEARIEFNNKQTRNDRKINNYFEKACTLQNDIACEIIIELGDMDFWQDKDDEYRFKMIDVYNEQIQDLNKIVPNFKVANATIHFDETSPHMHVIGVPVIDNCKKGMKKQVGKSKVFTKESLTAIQDKMRNACIKSYNKFYGVDSRLKAKQKGRNQDINVKEMDNYREIKKRLEQQKQKLENANKRTKKLDNSSKGIIELLDNLKPMPFNKNNSQISNENIENIKDYIKDVTDVTETVRNV
;
A
#
# COMPACT_ATOMS: atom_id res chain seq x y z
N MET A 1 20.95 11.81 3.89
CA MET A 1 20.08 11.16 4.91
C MET A 1 19.44 9.96 4.24
N GLU A 2 19.54 8.78 4.85
CA GLU A 2 18.84 7.58 4.37
C GLU A 2 17.33 7.86 4.43
N GLN A 3 16.66 7.73 3.29
CA GLN A 3 15.24 8.00 3.15
C GLN A 3 14.49 6.67 3.10
N GLU A 4 13.46 6.51 3.93
CA GLU A 4 12.61 5.33 3.93
C GLU A 4 11.35 5.56 3.09
N LEU A 5 11.12 4.68 2.10
CA LEU A 5 10.01 4.75 1.16
C LEU A 5 8.94 3.71 1.45
N ALA A 6 7.68 4.11 1.36
CA ALA A 6 6.57 3.17 1.32
C ALA A 6 6.54 2.42 -0.03
N TYR A 7 6.04 1.20 -0.04
CA TYR A 7 5.79 0.44 -1.27
C TYR A 7 4.44 -0.25 -1.18
N SER A 8 3.65 -0.13 -2.22
CA SER A 8 2.39 -0.84 -2.35
C SER A 8 2.34 -1.67 -3.63
N PHE A 9 1.64 -2.81 -3.53
CA PHE A 9 1.36 -3.72 -4.64
C PHE A 9 -0.06 -4.25 -4.43
N HIS A 10 -1.00 -3.76 -5.21
CA HIS A 10 -2.41 -4.12 -5.10
C HIS A 10 -2.86 -4.94 -6.30
N LEU A 11 -3.36 -6.14 -6.05
CA LEU A 11 -4.04 -6.94 -7.04
C LEU A 11 -5.55 -6.70 -6.93
N GLY A 12 -6.16 -6.20 -7.99
CA GLY A 12 -7.60 -5.96 -8.10
C GLY A 12 -8.41 -7.22 -7.80
N SER A 13 -9.50 -7.10 -7.07
CA SER A 13 -10.36 -8.22 -6.69
C SER A 13 -11.82 -7.82 -6.57
N ASP A 14 -12.74 -8.78 -6.81
CA ASP A 14 -14.17 -8.58 -6.54
C ASP A 14 -14.42 -8.54 -5.04
N LYS A 15 -14.60 -7.33 -4.53
CA LYS A 15 -14.86 -7.08 -3.10
C LYS A 15 -16.22 -7.61 -2.65
N ASN A 16 -17.19 -7.74 -3.56
CA ASN A 16 -18.52 -8.30 -3.25
C ASN A 16 -18.48 -9.80 -2.96
N LYS A 17 -17.48 -10.51 -3.50
CA LYS A 17 -17.25 -11.94 -3.23
C LYS A 17 -16.42 -12.18 -1.96
N SER A 18 -15.72 -11.18 -1.44
CA SER A 18 -14.91 -11.32 -0.24
C SER A 18 -15.77 -11.26 1.03
N LYS A 19 -15.48 -12.12 2.02
CA LYS A 19 -16.16 -12.09 3.33
C LYS A 19 -15.98 -10.75 4.06
N VAL A 20 -14.87 -10.07 3.82
CA VAL A 20 -14.54 -8.77 4.42
C VAL A 20 -15.40 -7.67 3.81
N ALA A 21 -15.56 -7.66 2.48
CA ALA A 21 -16.39 -6.67 1.79
C ALA A 21 -17.88 -6.81 2.16
N LYS A 22 -18.39 -8.03 2.30
CA LYS A 22 -19.76 -8.26 2.77
C LYS A 22 -19.99 -7.72 4.18
N LYS A 23 -19.01 -7.80 5.06
CA LYS A 23 -19.09 -7.29 6.43
C LYS A 23 -19.02 -5.75 6.44
N THR A 24 -18.18 -5.16 5.61
CA THR A 24 -18.03 -3.69 5.50
C THR A 24 -19.25 -3.05 4.83
N ALA A 25 -19.79 -3.67 3.78
CA ALA A 25 -21.00 -3.20 3.10
C ALA A 25 -22.24 -3.20 4.01
N LYS A 26 -22.35 -4.18 4.92
CA LYS A 26 -23.44 -4.21 5.93
C LYS A 26 -23.33 -3.16 7.02
N GLY A 27 -22.11 -2.65 7.30
CA GLY A 27 -21.86 -1.63 8.32
C GLY A 27 -21.91 -0.18 7.79
N ASN A 28 -21.99 0.02 6.49
CA ASN A 28 -21.91 1.35 5.88
C ASN A 28 -23.30 1.88 5.53
N VAL A 29 -23.90 2.61 6.47
CA VAL A 29 -25.24 3.18 6.36
C VAL A 29 -25.30 4.32 5.31
N SER A 30 -24.17 4.86 4.87
CA SER A 30 -24.11 6.03 3.98
C SER A 30 -24.06 5.72 2.49
N GLY A 31 -24.02 4.46 2.07
CA GLY A 31 -24.02 4.08 0.64
C GLY A 31 -22.77 4.50 -0.17
N THR A 32 -21.81 5.15 0.46
CA THR A 32 -20.55 5.57 -0.14
C THR A 32 -19.45 4.57 0.21
N THR A 33 -19.58 3.34 -0.21
CA THR A 33 -18.43 2.46 -0.28
C THR A 33 -17.62 2.83 -1.52
N SER A 34 -16.62 3.64 -1.32
CA SER A 34 -15.56 3.92 -2.30
C SER A 34 -14.56 2.76 -2.43
N LEU A 35 -15.01 1.57 -2.20
CA LEU A 35 -14.23 0.37 -2.46
C LEU A 35 -14.30 0.15 -3.97
N SER A 36 -13.32 0.69 -4.71
CA SER A 36 -13.17 0.41 -6.13
C SER A 36 -13.14 -1.10 -6.33
N ASN A 37 -14.11 -1.61 -7.06
CA ASN A 37 -14.11 -3.00 -7.48
C ASN A 37 -13.23 -3.08 -8.73
N ASN A 38 -11.94 -3.37 -8.55
CA ASN A 38 -10.96 -3.48 -9.62
C ASN A 38 -10.94 -4.90 -10.23
N ALA A 39 -11.97 -5.72 -10.00
CA ALA A 39 -12.11 -6.98 -10.69
C ALA A 39 -12.55 -6.73 -12.14
N ILE A 40 -11.86 -7.35 -13.09
CA ILE A 40 -12.17 -7.28 -14.52
C ILE A 40 -12.78 -8.62 -14.92
N GLN A 41 -14.12 -8.72 -14.93
CA GLN A 41 -14.84 -9.97 -15.16
C GLN A 41 -15.58 -10.04 -16.51
N ASN A 42 -15.70 -8.92 -17.17
CA ASN A 42 -16.38 -8.81 -18.46
C ASN A 42 -15.85 -7.61 -19.25
N ALA A 43 -16.32 -7.46 -20.48
CA ALA A 43 -15.91 -6.39 -21.38
C ALA A 43 -16.21 -4.97 -20.83
N ASN A 44 -17.31 -4.80 -20.06
CA ASN A 44 -17.64 -3.50 -19.49
C ASN A 44 -16.66 -3.12 -18.36
N ASP A 45 -16.23 -4.08 -17.56
CA ASP A 45 -15.21 -3.85 -16.51
C ASP A 45 -13.89 -3.46 -17.17
N LEU A 46 -13.50 -4.16 -18.24
CA LEU A 46 -12.29 -3.86 -19.00
C LEU A 46 -12.36 -2.47 -19.66
N SER A 47 -13.50 -2.11 -20.24
CA SER A 47 -13.73 -0.77 -20.81
C SER A 47 -13.64 0.34 -19.76
N ARG A 48 -14.11 0.08 -18.52
CA ARG A 48 -13.95 1.04 -17.41
C ARG A 48 -12.49 1.19 -17.00
N ALA A 49 -11.74 0.09 -16.93
CA ALA A 49 -10.30 0.14 -16.67
C ALA A 49 -9.56 0.90 -17.77
N ASN A 50 -9.89 0.67 -19.04
CA ASN A 50 -9.37 1.42 -20.18
C ASN A 50 -9.56 2.93 -20.03
N LYS A 51 -10.82 3.35 -19.77
CA LYS A 51 -11.14 4.78 -19.59
C LYS A 51 -10.40 5.40 -18.41
N HIS A 52 -10.28 4.69 -17.28
CA HIS A 52 -9.60 5.19 -16.10
C HIS A 52 -8.09 5.30 -16.33
N ASN A 53 -7.45 4.23 -16.80
CA ASN A 53 -6.00 4.17 -16.90
C ASN A 53 -5.45 5.07 -18.02
N LEU A 54 -6.22 5.24 -19.10
CA LEU A 54 -5.83 6.10 -20.23
C LEU A 54 -6.41 7.51 -20.14
N ARG A 55 -7.11 7.87 -19.03
CA ARG A 55 -7.76 9.20 -18.87
C ARG A 55 -8.63 9.58 -20.06
N ASP A 56 -9.38 8.62 -20.60
CA ASP A 56 -10.20 8.81 -21.81
C ASP A 56 -11.42 9.73 -21.62
N TYR A 57 -11.64 10.21 -20.40
CA TYR A 57 -12.71 11.12 -20.02
C TYR A 57 -12.21 12.51 -19.56
N ASP A 58 -10.89 12.74 -19.52
CA ASP A 58 -10.28 13.94 -18.99
C ASP A 58 -9.19 14.49 -19.92
N ASN A 59 -9.02 15.83 -19.90
CA ASN A 59 -7.99 16.49 -20.72
C ASN A 59 -6.58 16.38 -20.12
N GLN A 60 -6.37 15.59 -19.05
CA GLN A 60 -5.09 15.45 -18.35
C GLN A 60 -4.23 14.29 -18.89
N ARG A 61 -4.42 13.89 -20.14
CA ARG A 61 -3.62 12.84 -20.78
C ARG A 61 -2.12 13.12 -20.84
N GLU A 62 -1.72 14.37 -20.70
CA GLU A 62 -0.30 14.78 -20.71
C GLU A 62 0.48 14.27 -19.48
N LEU A 63 -0.22 13.92 -18.39
CA LEU A 63 0.37 13.47 -17.14
C LEU A 63 0.28 11.94 -16.96
N ILE A 64 -0.02 11.21 -18.03
CA ILE A 64 0.05 9.75 -18.05
C ILE A 64 1.07 9.27 -19.09
N THR A 65 1.70 8.14 -18.84
CA THR A 65 2.68 7.55 -19.75
C THR A 65 2.44 6.05 -19.88
N THR A 66 2.03 5.61 -21.08
CA THR A 66 1.95 4.17 -21.40
C THR A 66 3.35 3.66 -21.70
N ILE A 67 3.84 2.70 -20.92
CA ILE A 67 5.18 2.11 -21.04
C ILE A 67 5.16 0.69 -21.60
N TYR A 68 3.99 0.07 -21.70
CA TYR A 68 3.79 -1.24 -22.30
C TYR A 68 2.38 -1.31 -22.91
N GLY A 69 2.23 -1.96 -24.09
CA GLY A 69 0.98 -2.02 -24.82
C GLY A 69 0.71 -0.77 -25.66
N THR A 70 -0.55 -0.52 -25.94
CA THR A 70 -1.02 0.58 -26.80
C THR A 70 -1.91 1.56 -26.02
N ASN A 71 -2.53 2.50 -26.74
CA ASN A 71 -3.57 3.38 -26.19
C ASN A 71 -4.98 2.76 -26.22
N ASP A 72 -5.05 1.43 -26.29
CA ASP A 72 -6.30 0.67 -26.21
C ASP A 72 -6.08 -0.64 -25.43
N ILE A 73 -6.33 -0.57 -24.13
CA ILE A 73 -6.18 -1.72 -23.22
C ILE A 73 -7.12 -2.87 -23.58
N VAL A 74 -8.28 -2.56 -24.17
CA VAL A 74 -9.24 -3.60 -24.56
C VAL A 74 -8.67 -4.45 -25.69
N GLU A 75 -8.10 -3.81 -26.71
CA GLU A 75 -7.46 -4.51 -27.82
C GLU A 75 -6.16 -5.21 -27.37
N ASP A 76 -5.36 -4.60 -26.49
CA ASP A 76 -4.17 -5.24 -25.92
C ASP A 76 -4.51 -6.55 -25.19
N VAL A 77 -5.58 -6.56 -24.38
CA VAL A 77 -6.04 -7.78 -23.71
C VAL A 77 -6.56 -8.82 -24.69
N LYS A 78 -7.33 -8.41 -25.71
CA LYS A 78 -7.80 -9.33 -26.75
C LYS A 78 -6.63 -9.96 -27.53
N GLN A 79 -5.56 -9.18 -27.79
CA GLN A 79 -4.37 -9.71 -28.45
C GLN A 79 -3.70 -10.78 -27.58
N VAL A 80 -3.55 -10.55 -26.27
CA VAL A 80 -3.05 -11.58 -25.35
C VAL A 80 -3.92 -12.84 -25.37
N TYR A 81 -5.24 -12.70 -25.51
CA TYR A 81 -6.13 -13.87 -25.65
C TYR A 81 -5.88 -14.66 -26.94
N LEU A 82 -5.63 -13.97 -28.05
CA LEU A 82 -5.27 -14.61 -29.31
C LEU A 82 -3.92 -15.32 -29.20
N ASP A 83 -2.91 -14.65 -28.65
CA ASP A 83 -1.55 -15.20 -28.57
C ASP A 83 -1.47 -16.42 -27.64
N GLU A 84 -2.20 -16.38 -26.51
CA GLU A 84 -2.07 -17.38 -25.47
C GLU A 84 -3.07 -18.54 -25.59
N PHE A 85 -4.26 -18.32 -26.12
CA PHE A 85 -5.33 -19.34 -26.05
C PHE A 85 -5.81 -19.87 -27.40
N GLU A 86 -5.46 -19.26 -28.52
CA GLU A 86 -6.00 -19.62 -29.81
C GLU A 86 -5.65 -21.06 -30.21
N GLU A 87 -4.42 -21.49 -30.00
CA GLU A 87 -3.98 -22.88 -30.28
C GLU A 87 -4.81 -23.87 -29.43
N ALA A 88 -4.94 -23.60 -28.14
CA ALA A 88 -5.71 -24.47 -27.23
C ALA A 88 -7.21 -24.47 -27.55
N ARG A 89 -7.76 -23.37 -28.09
CA ARG A 89 -9.13 -23.27 -28.58
C ARG A 89 -9.33 -24.15 -29.79
N ILE A 90 -8.44 -24.08 -30.79
CA ILE A 90 -8.48 -24.89 -31.98
C ILE A 90 -8.37 -26.39 -31.60
N GLU A 91 -7.42 -26.76 -30.77
CA GLU A 91 -7.27 -28.15 -30.28
C GLU A 91 -8.54 -28.64 -29.57
N PHE A 92 -9.15 -27.82 -28.73
CA PHE A 92 -10.41 -28.14 -28.06
C PHE A 92 -11.55 -28.34 -29.06
N ASN A 93 -11.71 -27.43 -30.04
CA ASN A 93 -12.77 -27.49 -31.03
C ASN A 93 -12.66 -28.72 -31.94
N ASN A 94 -11.45 -29.14 -32.30
CA ASN A 94 -11.22 -30.34 -33.11
C ASN A 94 -11.71 -31.63 -32.43
N LYS A 95 -11.81 -31.64 -31.14
CA LYS A 95 -12.35 -32.77 -30.36
C LYS A 95 -13.89 -32.74 -30.20
N GLN A 96 -14.53 -31.66 -30.62
CA GLN A 96 -15.98 -31.52 -30.50
C GLN A 96 -16.70 -32.02 -31.72
N THR A 97 -17.60 -32.99 -31.53
CA THR A 97 -18.47 -33.49 -32.60
C THR A 97 -19.68 -32.61 -32.84
N ARG A 98 -20.09 -31.83 -31.84
CA ARG A 98 -21.25 -30.92 -31.90
C ARG A 98 -20.81 -29.48 -32.05
N ASN A 99 -21.42 -28.72 -32.98
CA ASN A 99 -21.05 -27.33 -33.23
C ASN A 99 -21.41 -26.39 -32.05
N ASP A 100 -22.48 -26.67 -31.33
CA ASP A 100 -22.90 -25.88 -30.16
C ASP A 100 -21.92 -25.96 -28.97
N ARG A 101 -20.97 -26.91 -29.00
CA ARG A 101 -19.90 -27.04 -28.00
C ARG A 101 -18.59 -26.37 -28.41
N LYS A 102 -18.48 -25.94 -29.63
CA LYS A 102 -17.30 -25.24 -30.13
C LYS A 102 -17.24 -23.80 -29.62
N ILE A 103 -16.05 -23.33 -29.35
CA ILE A 103 -15.77 -21.97 -28.88
C ILE A 103 -15.31 -21.16 -30.10
N ASN A 104 -16.12 -20.18 -30.57
CA ASN A 104 -15.79 -19.33 -31.68
C ASN A 104 -14.72 -18.29 -31.30
N ASN A 105 -14.88 -17.66 -30.13
CA ASN A 105 -13.97 -16.68 -29.60
C ASN A 105 -13.82 -16.94 -28.06
N TYR A 106 -12.57 -17.15 -27.61
CA TYR A 106 -12.37 -17.48 -26.19
C TYR A 106 -12.49 -16.26 -25.28
N PHE A 107 -12.12 -15.06 -25.73
CA PHE A 107 -12.33 -13.85 -24.95
C PHE A 107 -13.84 -13.62 -24.67
N GLU A 108 -14.67 -13.70 -25.70
CA GLU A 108 -16.13 -13.59 -25.56
C GLU A 108 -16.67 -14.68 -24.62
N LYS A 109 -16.21 -15.92 -24.81
CA LYS A 109 -16.59 -17.02 -23.93
C LYS A 109 -16.18 -16.76 -22.47
N ALA A 110 -14.98 -16.26 -22.22
CA ALA A 110 -14.50 -15.93 -20.88
C ALA A 110 -15.37 -14.83 -20.25
N CYS A 111 -15.79 -13.82 -21.00
CA CYS A 111 -16.71 -12.77 -20.52
C CYS A 111 -18.08 -13.29 -20.07
N THR A 112 -18.51 -14.47 -20.52
CA THR A 112 -19.76 -15.10 -20.06
C THR A 112 -19.59 -15.90 -18.76
N LEU A 113 -18.36 -16.13 -18.33
CA LEU A 113 -18.05 -16.84 -17.09
C LEU A 113 -17.92 -15.82 -15.95
N GLN A 114 -18.23 -16.23 -14.73
CA GLN A 114 -18.12 -15.37 -13.55
C GLN A 114 -16.68 -15.37 -12.96
N ASN A 115 -15.67 -15.36 -13.85
CA ASN A 115 -14.26 -15.35 -13.48
C ASN A 115 -13.61 -14.07 -14.00
N ASP A 116 -12.49 -13.68 -13.38
CA ASP A 116 -11.72 -12.55 -13.84
C ASP A 116 -11.10 -12.89 -15.21
N ILE A 117 -11.41 -12.08 -16.24
CA ILE A 117 -10.86 -12.22 -17.61
C ILE A 117 -9.47 -11.58 -17.73
N ALA A 118 -9.21 -10.58 -16.92
CA ALA A 118 -7.94 -9.92 -16.75
C ALA A 118 -7.78 -9.50 -15.29
N CYS A 119 -6.60 -9.08 -14.89
CA CYS A 119 -6.33 -8.52 -13.56
C CYS A 119 -5.62 -7.19 -13.69
N GLU A 120 -5.95 -6.27 -12.80
CA GLU A 120 -5.19 -5.06 -12.60
C GLU A 120 -4.25 -5.21 -11.41
N ILE A 121 -3.02 -4.78 -11.57
CA ILE A 121 -2.04 -4.63 -10.49
C ILE A 121 -1.65 -3.16 -10.44
N ILE A 122 -1.74 -2.55 -9.26
CA ILE A 122 -1.28 -1.18 -9.02
C ILE A 122 0.01 -1.26 -8.21
N ILE A 123 1.07 -0.62 -8.71
CA ILE A 123 2.38 -0.55 -8.07
C ILE A 123 2.72 0.91 -7.78
N GLU A 124 3.09 1.20 -6.54
CA GLU A 124 3.46 2.53 -6.07
C GLU A 124 4.69 2.45 -5.18
N LEU A 125 5.65 3.36 -5.37
CA LEU A 125 6.80 3.58 -4.50
C LEU A 125 6.80 5.02 -4.00
N GLY A 126 6.98 5.19 -2.71
CA GLY A 126 6.78 6.47 -2.01
C GLY A 126 5.33 6.66 -1.62
N ASP A 127 5.08 7.64 -0.80
CA ASP A 127 3.75 8.10 -0.42
C ASP A 127 3.60 9.59 -0.79
N MET A 128 2.41 10.11 -0.62
CA MET A 128 2.12 11.52 -0.91
C MET A 128 3.09 12.47 -0.19
N ASP A 129 3.42 12.20 1.09
CA ASP A 129 4.32 13.04 1.87
C ASP A 129 5.75 13.07 1.27
N PHE A 130 6.15 11.97 0.62
CA PHE A 130 7.42 11.89 -0.09
C PHE A 130 7.41 12.66 -1.41
N TRP A 131 6.31 12.58 -2.18
CA TRP A 131 6.24 13.10 -3.54
C TRP A 131 5.81 14.58 -3.64
N GLN A 132 5.18 15.15 -2.60
CA GLN A 132 4.59 16.50 -2.64
C GLN A 132 5.62 17.62 -2.97
N ASP A 133 6.87 17.44 -2.54
CA ASP A 133 7.95 18.43 -2.73
C ASP A 133 8.87 18.09 -3.92
N LYS A 134 8.53 17.12 -4.75
CA LYS A 134 9.33 16.69 -5.90
C LYS A 134 8.77 17.34 -7.17
N ASP A 135 9.69 17.90 -7.97
CA ASP A 135 9.37 18.43 -9.29
C ASP A 135 9.06 17.31 -10.30
N ASP A 136 8.55 17.69 -11.45
CA ASP A 136 8.14 16.74 -12.49
C ASP A 136 9.35 15.99 -13.08
N GLU A 137 10.53 16.62 -13.22
CA GLU A 137 11.74 15.96 -13.70
C GLU A 137 12.14 14.81 -12.77
N TYR A 138 12.08 15.05 -11.47
CA TYR A 138 12.34 14.02 -10.47
C TYR A 138 11.29 12.92 -10.52
N ARG A 139 10.01 13.26 -10.65
CA ARG A 139 8.89 12.30 -10.73
C ARG A 139 8.98 11.44 -11.99
N PHE A 140 9.31 12.02 -13.14
CA PHE A 140 9.38 11.28 -14.42
C PHE A 140 10.51 10.25 -14.48
N LYS A 141 11.54 10.32 -13.64
CA LYS A 141 12.52 9.23 -13.50
C LYS A 141 11.90 7.90 -13.04
N MET A 142 10.71 7.93 -12.47
CA MET A 142 9.95 6.71 -12.15
C MET A 142 9.58 5.90 -13.40
N ILE A 143 9.60 6.48 -14.59
CA ILE A 143 9.39 5.75 -15.85
C ILE A 143 10.42 4.62 -15.98
N ASP A 144 11.70 4.88 -15.72
CA ASP A 144 12.75 3.86 -15.80
C ASP A 144 12.60 2.79 -14.72
N VAL A 145 12.23 3.21 -13.49
CA VAL A 145 11.98 2.29 -12.38
C VAL A 145 10.82 1.35 -12.71
N TYR A 146 9.72 1.88 -13.24
CA TYR A 146 8.54 1.08 -13.57
C TYR A 146 8.74 0.22 -14.83
N ASN A 147 9.56 0.64 -15.78
CA ASN A 147 9.98 -0.22 -16.88
C ASN A 147 10.72 -1.48 -16.39
N GLU A 148 11.65 -1.34 -15.44
CA GLU A 148 12.30 -2.51 -14.81
C GLU A 148 11.28 -3.35 -14.03
N GLN A 149 10.31 -2.73 -13.34
CA GLN A 149 9.26 -3.45 -12.62
C GLN A 149 8.40 -4.34 -13.53
N ILE A 150 8.11 -3.92 -14.78
CA ILE A 150 7.41 -4.77 -15.75
C ILE A 150 8.28 -5.98 -16.13
N GLN A 151 9.57 -5.76 -16.36
CA GLN A 151 10.49 -6.87 -16.66
C GLN A 151 10.60 -7.86 -15.50
N ASP A 152 10.66 -7.35 -14.26
CA ASP A 152 10.71 -8.17 -13.06
C ASP A 152 9.39 -8.93 -12.84
N LEU A 153 8.24 -8.30 -13.08
CA LEU A 153 6.93 -8.93 -12.98
C LEU A 153 6.82 -10.11 -13.97
N ASN A 154 7.25 -9.92 -15.22
CA ASN A 154 7.27 -10.98 -16.23
C ASN A 154 8.17 -12.17 -15.84
N LYS A 155 9.31 -11.91 -15.18
CA LYS A 155 10.22 -12.95 -14.67
C LYS A 155 9.66 -13.67 -13.45
N ILE A 156 9.06 -12.91 -12.52
CA ILE A 156 8.57 -13.43 -11.24
C ILE A 156 7.25 -14.18 -11.41
N VAL A 157 6.40 -13.73 -12.33
CA VAL A 157 5.07 -14.29 -12.59
C VAL A 157 4.88 -14.55 -14.08
N PRO A 158 5.59 -15.52 -14.69
CA PRO A 158 5.54 -15.76 -16.13
C PRO A 158 4.15 -16.16 -16.65
N ASN A 159 3.29 -16.64 -15.75
CA ASN A 159 1.90 -16.99 -16.03
C ASN A 159 0.91 -15.80 -15.94
N PHE A 160 1.40 -14.62 -15.65
CA PHE A 160 0.65 -13.37 -15.77
C PHE A 160 1.17 -12.62 -16.99
N LYS A 161 0.39 -12.64 -18.07
CA LYS A 161 0.77 -12.01 -19.35
C LYS A 161 0.36 -10.55 -19.32
N VAL A 162 1.34 -9.68 -19.17
CA VAL A 162 1.09 -8.23 -19.20
C VAL A 162 0.56 -7.84 -20.56
N ALA A 163 -0.57 -7.16 -20.58
CA ALA A 163 -1.19 -6.61 -21.80
C ALA A 163 -0.89 -5.11 -21.92
N ASN A 164 -1.01 -4.37 -20.82
CA ASN A 164 -0.79 -2.94 -20.82
C ASN A 164 -0.21 -2.46 -19.47
N ALA A 165 0.61 -1.41 -19.51
CA ALA A 165 1.08 -0.73 -18.31
C ALA A 165 1.15 0.78 -18.54
N THR A 166 0.46 1.53 -17.70
CA THR A 166 0.36 2.99 -17.76
C THR A 166 0.71 3.60 -16.39
N ILE A 167 1.56 4.63 -16.41
CA ILE A 167 1.97 5.38 -15.23
C ILE A 167 1.13 6.65 -15.14
N HIS A 168 0.61 6.92 -13.96
CA HIS A 168 -0.09 8.15 -13.62
C HIS A 168 0.81 9.09 -12.83
N PHE A 169 0.96 10.32 -13.32
CA PHE A 169 1.67 11.42 -12.68
C PHE A 169 0.73 12.56 -12.27
N ASP A 170 -0.55 12.49 -12.66
CA ASP A 170 -1.59 13.47 -12.38
C ASP A 170 -2.16 13.37 -10.95
N GLU A 171 -1.79 12.34 -10.22
CA GLU A 171 -2.22 12.15 -8.83
C GLU A 171 -1.10 12.50 -7.83
N THR A 172 -1.38 12.35 -6.54
CA THR A 172 -0.47 12.78 -5.46
C THR A 172 0.88 12.08 -5.45
N SER A 173 0.94 10.85 -5.97
CA SER A 173 2.16 10.05 -6.09
C SER A 173 2.19 9.31 -7.43
N PRO A 174 3.34 9.22 -8.09
CA PRO A 174 3.48 8.39 -9.29
C PRO A 174 3.18 6.95 -8.99
N HIS A 175 2.25 6.34 -9.73
CA HIS A 175 1.91 4.93 -9.61
C HIS A 175 1.62 4.32 -10.97
N MET A 176 1.83 3.02 -11.07
CA MET A 176 1.67 2.28 -12.31
C MET A 176 0.48 1.33 -12.24
N HIS A 177 -0.40 1.41 -13.22
CA HIS A 177 -1.47 0.46 -13.49
C HIS A 177 -0.99 -0.58 -14.49
N VAL A 178 -0.99 -1.85 -14.11
CA VAL A 178 -0.61 -2.98 -14.97
C VAL A 178 -1.83 -3.85 -15.20
N ILE A 179 -2.30 -3.93 -16.44
CA ILE A 179 -3.36 -4.86 -16.85
C ILE A 179 -2.72 -6.08 -17.51
N GLY A 180 -3.15 -7.27 -17.10
CA GLY A 180 -2.67 -8.50 -17.69
C GLY A 180 -3.63 -9.68 -17.52
N VAL A 181 -3.35 -10.76 -18.23
CA VAL A 181 -4.17 -11.97 -18.28
C VAL A 181 -3.47 -13.09 -17.52
N PRO A 182 -4.09 -13.64 -16.45
CA PRO A 182 -3.55 -14.77 -15.72
C PRO A 182 -3.85 -16.08 -16.49
N VAL A 183 -2.80 -16.73 -16.96
CA VAL A 183 -2.86 -17.92 -17.80
C VAL A 183 -2.56 -19.18 -16.99
N ILE A 184 -3.36 -20.20 -17.15
CA ILE A 184 -3.13 -21.52 -16.55
C ILE A 184 -3.07 -22.60 -17.64
N ASP A 185 -2.09 -23.50 -17.49
CA ASP A 185 -1.86 -24.63 -18.41
C ASP A 185 -2.34 -25.94 -17.79
N ASN A 186 -2.38 -26.98 -18.63
CA ASN A 186 -2.68 -28.36 -18.25
C ASN A 186 -4.02 -28.53 -17.54
N CYS A 187 -5.02 -27.77 -17.96
CA CYS A 187 -6.38 -27.87 -17.42
C CYS A 187 -7.01 -29.23 -17.78
N LYS A 188 -7.55 -29.91 -16.77
CA LYS A 188 -8.17 -31.25 -16.93
C LYS A 188 -9.53 -31.20 -17.62
N LYS A 189 -10.23 -30.08 -17.59
CA LYS A 189 -11.57 -29.89 -18.19
C LYS A 189 -11.56 -28.65 -19.08
N GLY A 190 -12.29 -28.71 -20.20
CA GLY A 190 -12.34 -27.62 -21.19
C GLY A 190 -11.09 -27.56 -22.05
N MET A 191 -10.64 -26.35 -22.40
CA MET A 191 -9.39 -26.12 -23.11
C MET A 191 -8.19 -26.50 -22.21
N LYS A 192 -7.10 -26.93 -22.79
CA LYS A 192 -5.87 -27.24 -22.04
C LYS A 192 -5.27 -25.99 -21.37
N LYS A 193 -5.41 -24.85 -22.01
CA LYS A 193 -4.94 -23.54 -21.55
C LYS A 193 -6.14 -22.62 -21.34
N GLN A 194 -6.24 -21.98 -20.19
CA GLN A 194 -7.40 -21.17 -19.80
C GLN A 194 -6.98 -19.96 -18.95
N VAL A 195 -7.83 -18.93 -18.90
CA VAL A 195 -7.67 -17.84 -17.95
C VAL A 195 -8.00 -18.32 -16.51
N GLY A 196 -7.19 -17.94 -15.53
CA GLY A 196 -7.41 -18.41 -14.17
C GLY A 196 -6.64 -17.70 -13.06
N LYS A 197 -7.16 -16.56 -12.59
CA LYS A 197 -6.54 -15.72 -11.55
C LYS A 197 -6.17 -16.48 -10.27
N SER A 198 -7.11 -17.26 -9.71
CA SER A 198 -6.91 -17.92 -8.42
C SER A 198 -5.83 -19.01 -8.42
N LYS A 199 -5.40 -19.45 -9.59
CA LYS A 199 -4.32 -20.42 -9.75
C LYS A 199 -2.96 -19.75 -9.92
N VAL A 200 -2.91 -18.58 -10.53
CA VAL A 200 -1.71 -17.77 -10.68
C VAL A 200 -1.40 -17.02 -9.38
N PHE A 201 -2.41 -16.41 -8.79
CA PHE A 201 -2.32 -15.60 -7.58
C PHE A 201 -2.97 -16.31 -6.38
N THR A 202 -2.30 -17.33 -5.84
CA THR A 202 -2.65 -17.93 -4.55
C THR A 202 -2.22 -16.99 -3.41
N LYS A 203 -2.71 -17.21 -2.21
CA LYS A 203 -2.31 -16.41 -1.04
C LYS A 203 -0.79 -16.46 -0.82
N GLU A 204 -0.21 -17.64 -0.94
CA GLU A 204 1.22 -17.90 -0.74
C GLU A 204 2.05 -17.26 -1.86
N SER A 205 1.66 -17.49 -3.14
CA SER A 205 2.35 -16.89 -4.28
C SER A 205 2.28 -15.37 -4.26
N LEU A 206 1.12 -14.79 -3.91
CA LEU A 206 0.95 -13.33 -3.87
C LEU A 206 1.87 -12.69 -2.83
N THR A 207 2.01 -13.29 -1.64
CA THR A 207 2.95 -12.79 -0.62
C THR A 207 4.39 -12.81 -1.14
N ALA A 208 4.80 -13.92 -1.76
CA ALA A 208 6.16 -14.07 -2.31
C ALA A 208 6.41 -13.10 -3.49
N ILE A 209 5.40 -12.87 -4.35
CA ILE A 209 5.46 -11.91 -5.45
C ILE A 209 5.66 -10.50 -4.90
N GLN A 210 4.81 -10.08 -3.95
CA GLN A 210 4.90 -8.76 -3.32
C GLN A 210 6.29 -8.52 -2.71
N ASP A 211 6.88 -9.52 -2.05
CA ASP A 211 8.23 -9.40 -1.47
C ASP A 211 9.33 -9.25 -2.52
N LYS A 212 9.26 -10.04 -3.57
CA LYS A 212 10.24 -9.96 -4.67
C LYS A 212 10.14 -8.64 -5.42
N MET A 213 8.91 -8.22 -5.79
CA MET A 213 8.65 -6.98 -6.50
C MET A 213 9.08 -5.76 -5.68
N ARG A 214 8.76 -5.75 -4.38
CA ARG A 214 9.16 -4.71 -3.44
C ARG A 214 10.69 -4.54 -3.40
N ASN A 215 11.42 -5.65 -3.26
CA ASN A 215 12.89 -5.62 -3.20
C ASN A 215 13.54 -5.27 -4.55
N ALA A 216 12.93 -5.64 -5.65
CA ALA A 216 13.36 -5.23 -6.98
C ALA A 216 13.14 -3.72 -7.19
N CYS A 217 11.96 -3.20 -6.81
CA CYS A 217 11.60 -1.81 -6.99
C CYS A 217 12.58 -0.83 -6.30
N ILE A 218 12.94 -1.09 -5.04
CA ILE A 218 13.88 -0.20 -4.34
C ILE A 218 15.28 -0.26 -4.93
N LYS A 219 15.71 -1.40 -5.47
CA LYS A 219 17.01 -1.51 -6.17
C LYS A 219 17.00 -0.68 -7.45
N SER A 220 15.96 -0.78 -8.28
CA SER A 220 15.79 0.01 -9.49
C SER A 220 15.72 1.50 -9.17
N TYR A 221 14.96 1.87 -8.12
CA TYR A 221 14.89 3.25 -7.66
C TYR A 221 16.27 3.79 -7.28
N ASN A 222 17.02 3.08 -6.44
CA ASN A 222 18.35 3.50 -6.02
C ASN A 222 19.31 3.64 -7.20
N LYS A 223 19.22 2.74 -8.18
CA LYS A 223 20.02 2.77 -9.40
C LYS A 223 19.74 4.01 -10.24
N PHE A 224 18.48 4.33 -10.55
CA PHE A 224 18.12 5.42 -11.45
C PHE A 224 18.20 6.80 -10.79
N TYR A 225 17.97 6.86 -9.47
CA TYR A 225 18.07 8.11 -8.73
C TYR A 225 19.47 8.37 -8.15
N GLY A 226 20.38 7.39 -8.18
CA GLY A 226 21.73 7.52 -7.63
C GLY A 226 21.74 7.71 -6.10
N VAL A 227 20.84 7.03 -5.39
CA VAL A 227 20.63 7.14 -3.94
C VAL A 227 20.72 5.78 -3.23
N ASP A 228 20.78 5.79 -1.90
CA ASP A 228 20.73 4.59 -1.07
C ASP A 228 19.53 4.69 -0.11
N SER A 229 18.34 4.60 -0.68
CA SER A 229 17.08 4.61 0.05
C SER A 229 16.68 3.21 0.49
N ARG A 230 15.89 3.12 1.57
CA ARG A 230 15.37 1.87 2.12
C ARG A 230 13.84 1.85 2.09
N LEU A 231 13.29 0.66 2.21
CA LEU A 231 11.84 0.51 2.31
C LEU A 231 11.40 0.59 3.78
N LYS A 232 10.33 1.35 4.03
CA LYS A 232 9.64 1.33 5.33
C LYS A 232 9.29 -0.10 5.72
N ALA A 233 9.36 -0.44 7.01
CA ALA A 233 8.97 -1.77 7.49
C ALA A 233 7.52 -2.09 7.09
N LYS A 234 7.26 -3.37 6.77
CA LYS A 234 5.89 -3.83 6.47
C LYS A 234 5.00 -3.62 7.70
N GLN A 235 3.89 -2.96 7.51
CA GLN A 235 2.88 -2.83 8.55
C GLN A 235 2.03 -4.11 8.62
N LYS A 236 1.72 -4.56 9.83
CA LYS A 236 0.74 -5.66 10.02
C LYS A 236 -0.66 -5.12 9.76
N GLY A 237 -1.38 -5.79 8.91
CA GLY A 237 -2.77 -5.44 8.58
C GLY A 237 -2.99 -5.25 7.09
N ARG A 238 -4.22 -4.94 6.74
CA ARG A 238 -4.61 -4.61 5.37
C ARG A 238 -4.69 -3.09 5.25
N ASN A 239 -3.92 -2.51 4.34
CA ASN A 239 -4.11 -1.11 3.96
C ASN A 239 -5.54 -0.93 3.44
N GLN A 240 -6.20 0.12 3.93
CA GLN A 240 -7.48 0.56 3.39
C GLN A 240 -7.19 1.69 2.41
N ASP A 241 -7.70 1.55 1.19
CA ASP A 241 -7.69 2.64 0.23
C ASP A 241 -8.57 3.77 0.77
N ILE A 242 -8.03 4.97 0.87
CA ILE A 242 -8.76 6.16 1.30
C ILE A 242 -9.26 6.86 0.05
N ASN A 243 -10.55 7.19 0.02
CA ASN A 243 -11.11 7.93 -1.10
C ASN A 243 -10.51 9.34 -1.15
N VAL A 244 -10.26 9.84 -2.36
CA VAL A 244 -9.74 11.19 -2.58
C VAL A 244 -10.58 12.27 -1.84
N LYS A 245 -11.90 12.09 -1.78
CA LYS A 245 -12.81 12.97 -1.02
C LYS A 245 -12.62 12.95 0.50
N GLU A 246 -12.00 11.90 1.04
CA GLU A 246 -11.74 11.71 2.47
C GLU A 246 -10.30 12.07 2.84
N MET A 247 -9.45 12.38 1.85
CA MET A 247 -8.02 12.63 2.05
C MET A 247 -7.74 13.83 2.95
N ASP A 248 -8.53 14.91 2.85
CA ASP A 248 -8.33 16.11 3.69
C ASP A 248 -8.66 15.80 5.15
N ASN A 249 -9.74 15.06 5.39
CA ASN A 249 -10.11 14.60 6.73
C ASN A 249 -9.03 13.63 7.30
N TYR A 250 -8.50 12.75 6.47
CA TYR A 250 -7.41 11.84 6.85
C TYR A 250 -6.12 12.61 7.21
N ARG A 251 -5.75 13.63 6.43
CA ARG A 251 -4.60 14.51 6.71
C ARG A 251 -4.75 15.21 8.06
N GLU A 252 -5.93 15.73 8.36
CA GLU A 252 -6.22 16.40 9.63
C GLU A 252 -6.11 15.42 10.81
N ILE A 253 -6.71 14.23 10.69
CA ILE A 253 -6.61 13.18 11.71
C ILE A 253 -5.16 12.74 11.91
N LYS A 254 -4.39 12.53 10.84
CA LYS A 254 -2.96 12.18 10.89
C LYS A 254 -2.16 13.24 11.62
N LYS A 255 -2.37 14.52 11.30
CA LYS A 255 -1.70 15.65 11.96
C LYS A 255 -2.01 15.71 13.46
N ARG A 256 -3.28 15.52 13.83
CA ARG A 256 -3.70 15.46 15.25
C ARG A 256 -3.04 14.28 15.98
N LEU A 257 -2.99 13.12 15.37
CA LEU A 257 -2.35 11.92 15.92
C LEU A 257 -0.84 12.13 16.14
N GLU A 258 -0.14 12.75 15.19
CA GLU A 258 1.27 13.09 15.29
C GLU A 258 1.54 14.05 16.46
N GLN A 259 0.71 15.08 16.59
CA GLN A 259 0.77 16.02 17.70
C GLN A 259 0.53 15.36 19.05
N GLN A 260 -0.42 14.42 19.13
CA GLN A 260 -0.67 13.64 20.35
C GLN A 260 0.49 12.72 20.72
N LYS A 261 1.09 12.04 19.73
CA LYS A 261 2.29 11.21 19.93
C LYS A 261 3.44 12.05 20.49
N GLN A 262 3.69 13.21 19.91
CA GLN A 262 4.77 14.10 20.35
C GLN A 262 4.54 14.62 21.78
N LYS A 263 3.28 14.96 22.12
CA LYS A 263 2.92 15.32 23.50
C LYS A 263 3.15 14.17 24.47
N LEU A 264 2.77 12.94 24.08
CA LEU A 264 2.96 11.74 24.90
C LEU A 264 4.46 11.42 25.11
N GLU A 265 5.27 11.52 24.06
CA GLU A 265 6.73 11.32 24.17
C GLU A 265 7.38 12.35 25.10
N ASN A 266 6.97 13.60 24.99
CA ASN A 266 7.46 14.67 25.87
C ASN A 266 7.03 14.44 27.33
N ALA A 267 5.77 14.01 27.55
CA ALA A 267 5.29 13.64 28.88
C ALA A 267 6.08 12.47 29.46
N ASN A 268 6.34 11.42 28.68
CA ASN A 268 7.15 10.26 29.09
C ASN A 268 8.60 10.65 29.42
N LYS A 269 9.22 11.54 28.66
CA LYS A 269 10.57 12.05 28.95
C LYS A 269 10.59 12.83 30.29
N ARG A 270 9.57 13.67 30.52
CA ARG A 270 9.43 14.40 31.78
C ARG A 270 9.21 13.47 32.96
N THR A 271 8.35 12.47 32.85
CA THR A 271 8.09 11.46 33.89
C THR A 271 9.35 10.67 34.24
N LYS A 272 10.15 10.27 33.24
CA LYS A 272 11.46 9.61 33.50
C LYS A 272 12.44 10.51 34.25
N LYS A 273 12.46 11.82 33.91
CA LYS A 273 13.30 12.79 34.62
C LYS A 273 12.87 12.92 36.08
N LEU A 274 11.57 13.01 36.36
CA LEU A 274 11.00 13.04 37.70
C LEU A 274 11.32 11.79 38.49
N ASP A 275 11.25 10.61 37.90
CA ASP A 275 11.56 9.33 38.56
C ASP A 275 13.02 9.30 39.05
N ASN A 276 13.94 9.84 38.24
CA ASN A 276 15.35 9.95 38.63
C ASN A 276 15.56 11.01 39.73
N SER A 277 14.89 12.15 39.63
CA SER A 277 14.97 13.21 40.66
C SER A 277 14.35 12.75 42.00
N SER A 278 13.26 11.99 41.96
CA SER A 278 12.60 11.38 43.11
C SER A 278 13.55 10.46 43.89
N LYS A 279 14.29 9.60 43.19
CA LYS A 279 15.30 8.72 43.81
C LYS A 279 16.39 9.52 44.50
N GLY A 280 16.88 10.58 43.88
CA GLY A 280 17.88 11.47 44.45
C GLY A 280 17.36 12.19 45.73
N ILE A 281 16.11 12.63 45.77
CA ILE A 281 15.50 13.25 46.95
C ILE A 281 15.32 12.24 48.10
N ILE A 282 14.87 11.02 47.78
CA ILE A 282 14.74 9.95 48.81
C ILE A 282 16.11 9.65 49.42
N GLU A 283 17.13 9.45 48.61
CA GLU A 283 18.49 9.19 49.07
C GLU A 283 19.05 10.32 49.92
N LEU A 284 18.74 11.57 49.56
CA LEU A 284 19.10 12.75 50.34
C LEU A 284 18.40 12.77 51.68
N LEU A 285 17.11 12.46 51.76
CA LEU A 285 16.35 12.42 53.01
C LEU A 285 16.79 11.28 53.91
N ASP A 286 17.10 10.11 53.36
CA ASP A 286 17.57 8.94 54.10
C ASP A 286 18.97 9.17 54.72
N ASN A 287 19.78 10.03 54.15
CA ASN A 287 21.14 10.34 54.61
C ASN A 287 21.22 11.56 55.53
N LEU A 288 20.09 12.14 55.94
CA LEU A 288 20.09 13.27 56.86
C LEU A 288 20.64 12.89 58.24
N LYS A 289 21.57 13.69 58.78
CA LYS A 289 22.16 13.46 60.10
C LYS A 289 21.32 14.10 61.20
N PRO A 290 21.08 13.39 62.31
CA PRO A 290 20.39 13.96 63.45
C PRO A 290 21.18 15.12 64.10
N MET A 291 20.48 16.08 64.69
CA MET A 291 21.12 17.19 65.39
C MET A 291 21.84 16.70 66.72
N PRO A 292 23.00 17.30 67.04
CA PRO A 292 23.82 16.82 68.16
C PRO A 292 23.10 16.76 69.49
N PHE A 293 22.12 17.64 69.77
CA PHE A 293 21.42 17.76 71.07
C PHE A 293 19.90 17.43 70.96
N ASN A 294 19.41 17.10 69.76
CA ASN A 294 17.99 16.72 69.56
C ASN A 294 17.87 15.66 68.44
N LYS A 295 17.82 14.39 68.81
CA LYS A 295 17.78 13.24 67.95
C LYS A 295 16.48 13.14 67.09
N ASN A 296 15.46 13.89 67.46
CA ASN A 296 14.21 13.93 66.72
C ASN A 296 14.23 14.91 65.52
N ASN A 297 15.26 15.73 65.41
CA ASN A 297 15.45 16.71 64.37
C ASN A 297 16.69 16.35 63.51
N SER A 298 16.58 16.51 62.21
CA SER A 298 17.72 16.34 61.30
C SER A 298 18.15 17.69 60.74
N GLN A 299 19.43 17.82 60.41
CA GLN A 299 20.00 19.03 59.82
C GLN A 299 19.99 18.87 58.30
N ILE A 300 19.42 19.85 57.60
CA ILE A 300 19.39 19.94 56.14
C ILE A 300 20.08 21.22 55.69
N SER A 301 20.89 21.15 54.64
CA SER A 301 21.52 22.33 54.04
C SER A 301 20.50 23.14 53.18
N ASN A 302 20.79 24.45 53.03
CA ASN A 302 19.95 25.30 52.17
C ASN A 302 19.96 24.80 50.73
N GLU A 303 21.07 24.26 50.22
CA GLU A 303 21.17 23.66 48.90
C GLU A 303 20.20 22.46 48.76
N ASN A 304 20.13 21.60 49.76
CA ASN A 304 19.21 20.46 49.74
C ASN A 304 17.74 20.90 49.81
N ILE A 305 17.46 22.00 50.51
CA ILE A 305 16.11 22.59 50.54
C ILE A 305 15.71 23.12 49.18
N GLU A 306 16.61 23.78 48.44
CA GLU A 306 16.33 24.24 47.08
C GLU A 306 16.13 23.05 46.12
N ASN A 307 16.95 22.00 46.19
CA ASN A 307 16.77 20.78 45.40
C ASN A 307 15.38 20.13 45.61
N ILE A 308 14.90 20.12 46.86
CA ILE A 308 13.54 19.62 47.16
C ILE A 308 12.46 20.53 46.59
N LYS A 309 12.63 21.84 46.66
CA LYS A 309 11.67 22.78 46.06
C LYS A 309 11.60 22.66 44.55
N ASP A 310 12.73 22.54 43.87
CA ASP A 310 12.79 22.34 42.43
C ASP A 310 12.11 21.02 42.02
N TYR A 311 12.31 19.95 42.76
CA TYR A 311 11.61 18.69 42.55
C TYR A 311 10.09 18.84 42.69
N ILE A 312 9.61 19.52 43.76
CA ILE A 312 8.17 19.74 43.97
C ILE A 312 7.58 20.55 42.80
N LYS A 313 8.30 21.55 42.32
CA LYS A 313 7.87 22.34 41.14
C LYS A 313 7.79 21.48 39.90
N ASP A 314 8.79 20.68 39.59
CA ASP A 314 8.81 19.76 38.46
C ASP A 314 7.64 18.75 38.49
N VAL A 315 7.31 18.22 39.71
CA VAL A 315 6.14 17.34 39.94
C VAL A 315 4.83 18.05 39.61
N THR A 316 4.69 19.31 40.04
CA THR A 316 3.49 20.11 39.80
C THR A 316 3.29 20.37 38.30
N ASP A 317 4.35 20.78 37.60
CA ASP A 317 4.34 21.07 36.17
C ASP A 317 3.99 19.83 35.33
N VAL A 318 4.48 18.66 35.70
CA VAL A 318 4.14 17.40 35.03
C VAL A 318 2.70 16.99 35.29
N THR A 319 2.23 17.15 36.53
CA THR A 319 0.86 16.82 36.90
C THR A 319 -0.16 17.68 36.14
N GLU A 320 0.11 18.97 35.96
CA GLU A 320 -0.71 19.87 35.15
C GLU A 320 -0.68 19.48 33.67
N THR A 321 0.51 19.12 33.15
CA THR A 321 0.64 18.67 31.75
C THR A 321 -0.18 17.42 31.47
N VAL A 322 -0.20 16.45 32.36
CA VAL A 322 -0.95 15.18 32.24
C VAL A 322 -2.46 15.40 32.36
N ARG A 323 -2.91 16.37 33.17
CA ARG A 323 -4.35 16.71 33.28
C ARG A 323 -4.91 17.36 32.00
N ASN A 324 -4.06 17.98 31.17
CA ASN A 324 -4.42 18.71 29.97
C ASN A 324 -4.22 17.90 28.69
N VAL A 325 -3.94 16.60 28.77
CA VAL A 325 -3.86 15.64 27.64
C VAL A 325 -5.10 14.77 27.63
#